data_8218deaaaa0c3dcf5fc91d8512e02fd5
#
_entry.id   8218deaaaa0c3dcf5fc91d8512e02fd5
#
_cell.length_a   1.000
_cell.length_b   1.000
_cell.length_c   1.000
_cell.angle_alpha   90.00
_cell.angle_beta   90.00
_cell.angle_gamma   90.00
#
_symmetry.space_group_name_H-M   'P 1'
#
loop_
_entity.id
_entity.type
_entity.pdbx_description
1 polymer ?
#
loop_
_entity_poly.entity_id
_entity_poly.type
_entity_poly.pdbx_seq_one_letter_code
_entity_poly.pdbx_strand_id
1 'polypeptide(L)'
;MFQITNLFLYKLVFTAALLIAEALFLFRQKKRPGFPIRMAAGTAIMFLIVAAFPILSYTAVYSSLMFSLFFLLSILLSKFCYDISWRACLFCTAAGYTLQHLASVCYDLATTLGGFEHAAQFYSDSAVDISPFSALIFVEVYGLVYWCLYHIFGRRLRKDEAITIKSPALLALLVLILLVEIILNAFVVYRKYESLDLVYYLSGSLTNIICSISVLVIQFSLLLSKSLEDELAVVNQMWRQEQRQYQISKETIDLINMKCHDMKHQIHTISKQAAIDPAALREMEETISIYDSIVKTGNQALDIILAEKSLYCQKNGIFISYMADGEKLSFMSGSDIYSLFGNMLDNAIQTVIQLEQDKRVIGVTIRAEGELLSINSHNYYSGDVRMEHGLPVTSKEDKNYHGFGVKSMVMIVEKYGGTISFDARDQIFNLNILLPLSSGGQAI
;
A
#
# COMPACT_ATOMS: atom_id res chain seq x y z
N MET A 1 16.11 0.57 55.85
CA MET A 1 14.80 1.19 55.59
C MET A 1 14.81 1.76 54.20
N PHE A 2 14.04 1.20 53.27
CA PHE A 2 14.00 1.71 51.88
C PHE A 2 13.36 3.11 51.92
N GLN A 3 14.17 4.14 51.74
CA GLN A 3 13.61 5.49 51.54
C GLN A 3 13.16 5.63 50.09
N ILE A 4 11.91 5.93 49.88
CA ILE A 4 11.37 6.25 48.55
C ILE A 4 11.90 7.64 48.21
N THR A 5 12.86 7.68 47.27
CA THR A 5 13.46 8.92 46.77
C THR A 5 12.76 9.36 45.48
N ASN A 6 12.93 10.63 45.08
CA ASN A 6 12.43 11.14 43.80
C ASN A 6 12.98 10.32 42.61
N LEU A 7 14.27 9.95 42.66
CA LEU A 7 14.91 9.13 41.64
C LEU A 7 14.29 7.72 41.54
N PHE A 8 13.91 7.12 42.70
CA PHE A 8 13.20 5.83 42.70
C PHE A 8 11.85 5.93 41.98
N LEU A 9 11.07 6.96 42.28
CA LEU A 9 9.77 7.17 41.63
C LEU A 9 9.93 7.48 40.17
N TYR A 10 10.91 8.29 39.81
CA TYR A 10 11.20 8.63 38.41
C TYR A 10 11.49 7.38 37.54
N LYS A 11 12.26 6.42 38.03
CA LYS A 11 12.52 5.15 37.32
C LYS A 11 11.21 4.40 37.00
N LEU A 12 10.29 4.35 37.94
CA LEU A 12 9.00 3.66 37.76
C LEU A 12 8.10 4.41 36.77
N VAL A 13 8.00 5.74 36.89
CA VAL A 13 7.21 6.59 35.98
C VAL A 13 7.78 6.54 34.56
N PHE A 14 9.11 6.64 34.41
CA PHE A 14 9.78 6.48 33.11
C PHE A 14 9.45 5.14 32.46
N THR A 15 9.54 4.06 33.22
CA THR A 15 9.25 2.70 32.73
C THR A 15 7.78 2.58 32.30
N ALA A 16 6.85 3.13 33.06
CA ALA A 16 5.43 3.13 32.70
C ALA A 16 5.19 3.94 31.40
N ALA A 17 5.75 5.13 31.31
CA ALA A 17 5.65 5.98 30.13
C ALA A 17 6.26 5.31 28.89
N LEU A 18 7.43 4.65 29.04
CA LEU A 18 8.06 3.89 27.95
C LEU A 18 7.15 2.76 27.44
N LEU A 19 6.60 1.95 28.34
CA LEU A 19 5.73 0.85 27.95
C LEU A 19 4.44 1.34 27.28
N ILE A 20 3.88 2.48 27.71
CA ILE A 20 2.72 3.10 27.05
C ILE A 20 3.11 3.57 25.65
N ALA A 21 4.26 4.24 25.49
CA ALA A 21 4.74 4.70 24.19
C ALA A 21 4.96 3.53 23.21
N GLU A 22 5.62 2.46 23.67
CA GLU A 22 5.83 1.24 22.85
C GLU A 22 4.51 0.56 22.49
N ALA A 23 3.54 0.53 23.42
CA ALA A 23 2.23 -0.05 23.18
C ALA A 23 1.51 0.65 22.02
N LEU A 24 1.71 1.95 21.78
CA LEU A 24 1.10 2.68 20.66
C LEU A 24 1.53 2.14 19.28
N PHE A 25 2.71 1.56 19.18
CA PHE A 25 3.22 0.94 17.93
C PHE A 25 3.00 -0.56 17.89
N LEU A 26 2.93 -1.23 19.05
CA LEU A 26 2.82 -2.68 19.16
C LEU A 26 1.39 -3.21 19.21
N PHE A 27 0.39 -2.39 19.63
CA PHE A 27 -0.97 -2.91 19.89
C PHE A 27 -1.67 -3.51 18.66
N ARG A 28 -1.27 -3.12 17.45
CA ARG A 28 -1.78 -3.64 16.17
C ARG A 28 -1.04 -4.87 15.69
N GLN A 29 0.05 -5.25 16.34
CA GLN A 29 0.87 -6.38 15.96
C GLN A 29 0.29 -7.70 16.50
N LYS A 30 0.64 -8.80 15.85
CA LYS A 30 0.19 -10.14 16.22
C LYS A 30 0.64 -10.52 17.63
N LYS A 31 -0.33 -10.84 18.48
CA LYS A 31 -0.11 -11.22 19.87
C LYS A 31 0.16 -12.71 20.00
N ARG A 32 1.02 -13.10 20.94
CA ARG A 32 1.23 -14.51 21.27
C ARG A 32 0.09 -15.10 22.10
N PRO A 33 -0.16 -16.42 22.05
CA PRO A 33 -1.13 -17.08 22.94
C PRO A 33 -0.85 -16.76 24.41
N GLY A 34 -1.91 -16.47 25.18
CA GLY A 34 -1.78 -16.05 26.59
C GLY A 34 -1.25 -14.64 26.78
N PHE A 35 -1.41 -13.76 25.82
CA PHE A 35 -0.94 -12.36 25.84
C PHE A 35 -1.23 -11.62 27.16
N PRO A 36 -2.47 -11.63 27.75
CA PRO A 36 -2.73 -10.90 28.99
C PRO A 36 -1.86 -11.38 30.16
N ILE A 37 -1.67 -12.69 30.29
CA ILE A 37 -0.86 -13.28 31.37
C ILE A 37 0.62 -12.94 31.14
N ARG A 38 1.11 -13.06 29.90
CA ARG A 38 2.49 -12.71 29.53
C ARG A 38 2.79 -11.24 29.78
N MET A 39 1.86 -10.35 29.41
CA MET A 39 1.99 -8.92 29.63
C MET A 39 2.00 -8.61 31.13
N ALA A 40 1.06 -9.12 31.91
CA ALA A 40 1.01 -8.89 33.35
C ALA A 40 2.27 -9.40 34.07
N ALA A 41 2.67 -10.66 33.82
CA ALA A 41 3.85 -11.25 34.42
C ALA A 41 5.15 -10.54 33.98
N GLY A 42 5.33 -10.29 32.68
CA GLY A 42 6.51 -9.63 32.16
C GLY A 42 6.63 -8.18 32.63
N THR A 43 5.53 -7.42 32.68
CA THR A 43 5.50 -6.08 33.22
C THR A 43 5.84 -6.07 34.72
N ALA A 44 5.27 -6.99 35.51
CA ALA A 44 5.60 -7.12 36.92
C ALA A 44 7.09 -7.42 37.14
N ILE A 45 7.67 -8.35 36.38
CA ILE A 45 9.10 -8.67 36.44
C ILE A 45 9.94 -7.45 36.06
N MET A 46 9.58 -6.72 35.00
CA MET A 46 10.29 -5.51 34.59
C MET A 46 10.29 -4.45 35.70
N PHE A 47 9.12 -4.17 36.30
CA PHE A 47 9.02 -3.22 37.40
C PHE A 47 9.81 -3.67 38.63
N LEU A 48 9.87 -4.98 38.96
CA LEU A 48 10.71 -5.50 40.03
C LEU A 48 12.22 -5.28 39.75
N ILE A 49 12.68 -5.52 38.53
CA ILE A 49 14.08 -5.27 38.12
C ILE A 49 14.41 -3.79 38.21
N VAL A 50 13.51 -2.93 37.70
CA VAL A 50 13.66 -1.45 37.75
C VAL A 50 13.68 -0.94 39.20
N ALA A 51 12.82 -1.48 40.07
CA ALA A 51 12.80 -1.13 41.49
C ALA A 51 14.07 -1.56 42.21
N ALA A 52 14.60 -2.75 41.88
CA ALA A 52 15.82 -3.30 42.46
C ALA A 52 17.11 -2.64 41.92
N PHE A 53 17.02 -1.90 40.82
CA PHE A 53 18.19 -1.22 40.23
C PHE A 53 18.79 -0.22 41.24
N PRO A 54 20.12 -0.26 41.50
CA PRO A 54 20.72 0.55 42.55
C PRO A 54 20.50 2.05 42.33
N ILE A 55 20.26 2.77 43.42
CA ILE A 55 20.16 4.22 43.43
C ILE A 55 21.54 4.77 43.77
N LEU A 56 22.21 5.34 42.77
CA LEU A 56 23.49 6.00 42.90
C LEU A 56 23.32 7.51 42.66
N SER A 57 24.36 8.30 42.98
CA SER A 57 24.36 9.70 42.63
C SER A 57 24.13 9.89 41.13
N TYR A 58 23.25 10.81 40.75
CA TYR A 58 22.88 11.04 39.37
C TYR A 58 24.06 11.59 38.57
N THR A 59 24.62 10.78 37.70
CA THR A 59 25.71 11.16 36.75
C THR A 59 25.26 10.84 35.33
N ALA A 60 25.83 11.50 34.33
CA ALA A 60 25.53 11.22 32.92
C ALA A 60 25.80 9.75 32.55
N VAL A 61 26.83 9.13 33.12
CA VAL A 61 27.15 7.70 32.88
C VAL A 61 26.13 6.80 33.52
N TYR A 62 25.77 7.07 34.79
CA TYR A 62 24.75 6.25 35.49
C TYR A 62 23.41 6.32 34.77
N SER A 63 22.92 7.50 34.40
CA SER A 63 21.66 7.66 33.71
C SER A 63 21.66 7.01 32.31
N SER A 64 22.75 7.14 31.54
CA SER A 64 22.89 6.49 30.23
C SER A 64 22.81 4.98 30.34
N LEU A 65 23.50 4.37 31.32
CA LEU A 65 23.45 2.93 31.57
C LEU A 65 22.05 2.48 32.01
N MET A 66 21.44 3.22 32.91
CA MET A 66 20.10 2.94 33.43
C MET A 66 19.05 2.93 32.30
N PHE A 67 18.97 3.97 31.49
CA PHE A 67 18.02 4.08 30.39
C PHE A 67 18.26 3.06 29.29
N SER A 68 19.53 2.79 28.96
CA SER A 68 19.88 1.75 27.99
C SER A 68 19.46 0.37 28.48
N LEU A 69 19.62 0.06 29.77
CA LEU A 69 19.16 -1.20 30.34
C LEU A 69 17.64 -1.31 30.31
N PHE A 70 16.91 -0.26 30.68
CA PHE A 70 15.45 -0.28 30.68
C PHE A 70 14.89 -0.44 29.25
N PHE A 71 15.52 0.18 28.24
CA PHE A 71 15.21 -0.05 26.85
C PHE A 71 15.46 -1.50 26.42
N LEU A 72 16.59 -2.09 26.81
CA LEU A 72 16.88 -3.49 26.52
C LEU A 72 15.83 -4.44 27.13
N LEU A 73 15.44 -4.20 28.38
CA LEU A 73 14.39 -4.97 29.06
C LEU A 73 13.04 -4.84 28.37
N SER A 74 12.70 -3.65 27.87
CA SER A 74 11.44 -3.44 27.14
C SER A 74 11.39 -4.18 25.81
N ILE A 75 12.53 -4.29 25.10
CA ILE A 75 12.64 -5.13 23.89
C ILE A 75 12.36 -6.61 24.21
N LEU A 76 12.95 -7.11 25.29
CA LEU A 76 12.75 -8.51 25.73
C LEU A 76 11.29 -8.77 26.13
N LEU A 77 10.66 -7.83 26.87
CA LEU A 77 9.25 -7.90 27.23
C LEU A 77 8.34 -7.91 25.99
N SER A 78 8.61 -6.99 25.04
CA SER A 78 7.84 -6.90 23.81
C SER A 78 7.96 -8.17 22.97
N LYS A 79 9.16 -8.74 22.84
CA LYS A 79 9.38 -10.03 22.17
C LYS A 79 8.73 -11.21 22.87
N PHE A 80 8.63 -11.17 24.20
CA PHE A 80 7.94 -12.18 24.99
C PHE A 80 6.42 -12.16 24.77
N CYS A 81 5.83 -10.98 24.57
CA CYS A 81 4.39 -10.77 24.43
C CYS A 81 3.87 -10.89 22.99
N TYR A 82 4.66 -10.46 21.99
CA TYR A 82 4.25 -10.37 20.60
C TYR A 82 4.93 -11.41 19.71
N ASP A 83 4.19 -11.89 18.71
CA ASP A 83 4.68 -12.84 17.69
C ASP A 83 5.17 -12.10 16.45
N ILE A 84 6.26 -11.37 16.60
CA ILE A 84 6.89 -10.57 15.56
C ILE A 84 8.38 -10.91 15.44
N SER A 85 8.99 -10.57 14.29
CA SER A 85 10.42 -10.76 14.11
C SER A 85 11.25 -9.87 15.07
N TRP A 86 12.48 -10.24 15.37
CA TRP A 86 13.37 -9.41 16.19
C TRP A 86 13.58 -8.01 15.58
N ARG A 87 13.64 -7.92 14.25
CA ARG A 87 13.80 -6.64 13.55
C ARG A 87 12.57 -5.74 13.71
N ALA A 88 11.36 -6.32 13.57
CA ALA A 88 10.11 -5.60 13.79
C ALA A 88 9.94 -5.19 15.26
N CYS A 89 10.31 -6.06 16.20
CA CYS A 89 10.30 -5.76 17.63
C CYS A 89 11.19 -4.54 17.93
N LEU A 90 12.45 -4.58 17.49
CA LEU A 90 13.41 -3.51 17.68
C LEU A 90 12.96 -2.19 17.00
N PHE A 91 12.35 -2.28 15.83
CA PHE A 91 11.78 -1.11 15.15
C PHE A 91 10.66 -0.45 15.97
N CYS A 92 9.70 -1.22 16.46
CA CYS A 92 8.56 -0.68 17.23
C CYS A 92 9.02 -0.16 18.60
N THR A 93 9.90 -0.86 19.29
CA THR A 93 10.40 -0.43 20.60
C THR A 93 11.29 0.80 20.49
N ALA A 94 12.13 0.90 19.44
CA ALA A 94 12.91 2.11 19.18
C ALA A 94 12.00 3.32 18.90
N ALA A 95 10.94 3.16 18.09
CA ALA A 95 9.96 4.21 17.87
C ALA A 95 9.27 4.64 19.17
N GLY A 96 8.87 3.68 20.00
CA GLY A 96 8.28 3.94 21.31
C GLY A 96 9.23 4.68 22.25
N TYR A 97 10.51 4.26 22.29
CA TYR A 97 11.51 4.95 23.10
C TYR A 97 11.73 6.40 22.64
N THR A 98 11.91 6.61 21.32
CA THR A 98 12.07 7.98 20.76
C THR A 98 10.83 8.85 21.06
N LEU A 99 9.63 8.28 21.01
CA LEU A 99 8.40 8.98 21.38
C LEU A 99 8.39 9.39 22.87
N GLN A 100 8.74 8.44 23.75
CA GLN A 100 8.84 8.72 25.19
C GLN A 100 9.91 9.77 25.47
N HIS A 101 11.06 9.67 24.81
CA HIS A 101 12.17 10.62 24.96
C HIS A 101 11.74 12.03 24.53
N LEU A 102 11.09 12.17 23.38
CA LEU A 102 10.57 13.45 22.90
C LEU A 102 9.56 14.06 23.90
N ALA A 103 8.65 13.26 24.43
CA ALA A 103 7.70 13.71 25.43
C ALA A 103 8.38 14.18 26.73
N SER A 104 9.46 13.48 27.15
CA SER A 104 10.26 13.86 28.30
C SER A 104 10.95 15.22 28.10
N VAL A 105 11.59 15.42 26.93
CA VAL A 105 12.26 16.69 26.61
C VAL A 105 11.24 17.83 26.51
N CYS A 106 10.06 17.61 25.92
CA CYS A 106 8.99 18.60 25.86
C CYS A 106 8.48 18.96 27.27
N TYR A 107 8.34 17.98 28.16
CA TYR A 107 7.93 18.19 29.55
C TYR A 107 8.99 19.00 30.31
N ASP A 108 10.24 18.61 30.24
CA ASP A 108 11.35 19.30 30.90
C ASP A 108 11.50 20.75 30.40
N LEU A 109 11.29 20.98 29.10
CA LEU A 109 11.29 22.31 28.50
C LEU A 109 10.12 23.15 28.99
N ALA A 110 8.91 22.60 28.99
CA ALA A 110 7.70 23.30 29.44
C ALA A 110 7.79 23.71 30.91
N THR A 111 8.29 22.83 31.78
CA THR A 111 8.46 23.12 33.22
C THR A 111 9.56 24.14 33.47
N THR A 112 10.67 24.09 32.71
CA THR A 112 11.78 25.05 32.84
C THR A 112 11.35 26.45 32.39
N LEU A 113 10.71 26.58 31.25
CA LEU A 113 10.23 27.87 30.71
C LEU A 113 9.06 28.43 31.53
N GLY A 114 8.25 27.58 32.14
CA GLY A 114 7.15 27.97 33.01
C GLY A 114 7.60 28.42 34.40
N GLY A 115 8.88 28.32 34.73
CA GLY A 115 9.41 28.71 36.05
C GLY A 115 9.02 27.76 37.17
N PHE A 116 8.62 26.52 36.86
CA PHE A 116 8.22 25.50 37.83
C PHE A 116 9.47 24.73 38.32
N GLU A 117 10.24 25.34 39.19
CA GLU A 117 11.54 24.84 39.71
C GLU A 117 11.46 23.46 40.38
N HIS A 118 10.30 23.09 40.91
CA HIS A 118 10.08 21.79 41.55
C HIS A 118 10.17 20.59 40.61
N ALA A 119 10.03 20.78 39.31
CA ALA A 119 10.19 19.70 38.31
C ALA A 119 11.64 19.23 38.16
N ALA A 120 12.63 20.08 38.49
CA ALA A 120 14.04 19.72 38.46
C ALA A 120 14.45 18.76 39.61
N GLN A 121 13.61 18.57 40.61
CA GLN A 121 13.89 17.71 41.76
C GLN A 121 13.70 16.21 41.51
N PHE A 122 13.16 15.78 40.33
CA PHE A 122 13.04 14.36 40.01
C PHE A 122 14.36 13.60 39.99
N TYR A 123 15.46 14.28 39.83
CA TYR A 123 16.81 13.70 39.79
C TYR A 123 17.55 13.79 41.12
N SER A 124 16.92 14.31 42.16
CA SER A 124 17.54 14.45 43.48
C SER A 124 17.27 13.23 44.38
N ASP A 125 18.21 12.94 45.29
CA ASP A 125 18.02 11.94 46.36
C ASP A 125 17.12 12.45 47.49
N SER A 126 16.44 13.60 47.33
CA SER A 126 15.53 14.16 48.31
C SER A 126 14.27 13.32 48.45
N ALA A 127 13.56 13.51 49.59
CA ALA A 127 12.25 12.93 49.84
C ALA A 127 11.27 13.36 48.72
N VAL A 128 10.32 12.47 48.43
CA VAL A 128 9.33 12.68 47.35
C VAL A 128 8.50 13.95 47.66
N ASP A 129 8.68 14.95 46.81
CA ASP A 129 7.85 16.16 46.79
C ASP A 129 7.26 16.34 45.39
N ILE A 130 6.10 15.74 45.14
CA ILE A 130 5.40 15.86 43.87
C ILE A 130 4.27 16.85 44.02
N SER A 131 4.43 18.02 43.42
CA SER A 131 3.32 18.95 43.29
C SER A 131 2.23 18.35 42.42
N PRO A 132 0.94 18.37 42.83
CA PRO A 132 -0.18 17.94 41.99
C PRO A 132 -0.21 18.66 40.62
N PHE A 133 0.28 19.88 40.58
CA PHE A 133 0.37 20.70 39.39
C PHE A 133 1.43 20.17 38.39
N SER A 134 2.61 19.75 38.87
CA SER A 134 3.64 19.13 37.99
C SER A 134 3.17 17.79 37.46
N ALA A 135 2.41 17.01 38.23
CA ALA A 135 1.79 15.79 37.77
C ALA A 135 0.74 16.04 36.66
N LEU A 136 -0.04 17.11 36.78
CA LEU A 136 -1.01 17.50 35.75
C LEU A 136 -0.31 17.88 34.43
N ILE A 137 0.72 18.73 34.48
CA ILE A 137 1.51 19.12 33.32
C ILE A 137 2.15 17.89 32.66
N PHE A 138 2.63 16.93 33.45
CA PHE A 138 3.18 15.68 32.95
C PHE A 138 2.14 14.92 32.12
N VAL A 139 0.94 14.71 32.65
CA VAL A 139 -0.14 14.00 31.95
C VAL A 139 -0.55 14.73 30.68
N GLU A 140 -0.67 16.07 30.72
CA GLU A 140 -1.05 16.86 29.55
C GLU A 140 0.00 16.82 28.44
N VAL A 141 1.28 17.05 28.76
CA VAL A 141 2.36 17.08 27.75
C VAL A 141 2.58 15.70 27.15
N TYR A 142 2.69 14.66 27.98
CA TYR A 142 2.85 13.29 27.49
C TYR A 142 1.63 12.84 26.69
N GLY A 143 0.42 13.14 27.19
CA GLY A 143 -0.82 12.83 26.50
C GLY A 143 -0.89 13.49 25.12
N LEU A 144 -0.58 14.79 25.03
CA LEU A 144 -0.59 15.54 23.79
C LEU A 144 0.45 15.00 22.78
N VAL A 145 1.70 14.82 23.23
CA VAL A 145 2.78 14.31 22.35
C VAL A 145 2.48 12.91 21.87
N TYR A 146 2.01 12.01 22.75
CA TYR A 146 1.64 10.63 22.36
C TYR A 146 0.45 10.62 21.41
N TRP A 147 -0.57 11.44 21.65
CA TRP A 147 -1.72 11.55 20.77
C TRP A 147 -1.34 12.07 19.38
N CYS A 148 -0.57 13.18 19.31
CA CYS A 148 -0.12 13.77 18.04
C CYS A 148 0.69 12.76 17.21
N LEU A 149 1.72 12.16 17.82
CA LEU A 149 2.62 11.25 17.11
C LEU A 149 1.97 9.90 16.76
N TYR A 150 1.04 9.42 17.60
CA TYR A 150 0.24 8.26 17.23
C TYR A 150 -0.59 8.53 15.97
N HIS A 151 -1.20 9.71 15.82
CA HIS A 151 -1.99 10.04 14.64
C HIS A 151 -1.11 10.21 13.40
N ILE A 152 0.10 10.75 13.56
CA ILE A 152 1.04 10.96 12.45
C ILE A 152 1.68 9.62 11.99
N PHE A 153 2.14 8.81 12.94
CA PHE A 153 2.94 7.62 12.69
C PHE A 153 2.23 6.31 13.03
N GLY A 154 1.71 6.16 14.24
CA GLY A 154 1.15 4.90 14.75
C GLY A 154 -0.08 4.42 13.97
N ARG A 155 -0.92 5.34 13.52
CA ARG A 155 -2.12 5.03 12.74
C ARG A 155 -1.79 4.43 11.35
N ARG A 156 -0.61 4.70 10.81
CA ARG A 156 -0.17 4.20 9.51
C ARG A 156 0.27 2.74 9.53
N LEU A 157 0.54 2.18 10.70
CA LEU A 157 0.84 0.75 10.85
C LEU A 157 -0.44 -0.06 10.58
N ARG A 158 -0.40 -0.95 9.58
CA ARG A 158 -1.52 -1.83 9.27
C ARG A 158 -1.68 -2.90 10.35
N LYS A 159 -2.93 -3.30 10.60
CA LYS A 159 -3.25 -4.31 11.60
C LYS A 159 -2.81 -5.70 11.10
N ASP A 160 -2.12 -6.44 11.96
CA ASP A 160 -1.65 -7.82 11.72
C ASP A 160 -0.70 -7.99 10.50
N GLU A 161 -0.26 -6.89 9.89
CA GLU A 161 0.73 -6.94 8.81
C GLU A 161 2.14 -7.05 9.38
N ALA A 162 2.89 -8.04 8.87
CA ALA A 162 4.26 -8.26 9.32
C ALA A 162 5.18 -7.10 8.87
N ILE A 163 5.67 -6.32 9.83
CA ILE A 163 6.71 -5.33 9.57
C ILE A 163 7.98 -6.06 9.12
N THR A 164 8.29 -5.99 7.83
CA THR A 164 9.47 -6.61 7.23
C THR A 164 10.55 -5.57 6.99
N ILE A 165 11.62 -5.58 7.76
CA ILE A 165 12.78 -4.69 7.58
C ILE A 165 13.86 -5.48 6.84
N LYS A 166 14.10 -5.14 5.56
CA LYS A 166 15.08 -5.85 4.72
C LYS A 166 16.53 -5.47 5.09
N SER A 167 16.80 -4.19 5.40
CA SER A 167 18.13 -3.72 5.67
C SER A 167 18.50 -3.77 7.17
N PRO A 168 19.31 -4.72 7.62
CA PRO A 168 19.80 -4.74 8.99
C PRO A 168 20.73 -3.56 9.31
N ALA A 169 21.43 -3.04 8.31
CA ALA A 169 22.34 -1.89 8.47
C ALA A 169 21.57 -0.61 8.86
N LEU A 170 20.42 -0.34 8.22
CA LEU A 170 19.56 0.79 8.58
C LEU A 170 19.00 0.66 9.98
N LEU A 171 18.59 -0.54 10.39
CA LEU A 171 18.11 -0.78 11.74
C LEU A 171 19.22 -0.58 12.77
N ALA A 172 20.43 -1.08 12.48
CA ALA A 172 21.58 -0.84 13.34
C ALA A 172 21.94 0.65 13.45
N LEU A 173 21.86 1.40 12.35
CA LEU A 173 22.05 2.84 12.34
C LEU A 173 21.01 3.56 13.22
N LEU A 174 19.73 3.20 13.11
CA LEU A 174 18.66 3.76 13.96
C LEU A 174 18.91 3.52 15.45
N VAL A 175 19.32 2.31 15.81
CA VAL A 175 19.66 1.97 17.21
C VAL A 175 20.90 2.75 17.67
N LEU A 176 21.92 2.90 16.81
CA LEU A 176 23.11 3.70 17.13
C LEU A 176 22.75 5.16 17.37
N ILE A 177 21.92 5.77 16.51
CA ILE A 177 21.45 7.15 16.70
C ILE A 177 20.70 7.29 18.02
N LEU A 178 19.80 6.34 18.33
CA LEU A 178 19.05 6.34 19.58
C LEU A 178 19.96 6.23 20.81
N LEU A 179 21.00 5.39 20.77
CA LEU A 179 21.97 5.31 21.87
C LEU A 179 22.77 6.61 22.03
N VAL A 180 23.17 7.23 20.92
CA VAL A 180 23.82 8.54 20.94
C VAL A 180 22.90 9.60 21.54
N GLU A 181 21.61 9.60 21.18
CA GLU A 181 20.59 10.50 21.73
C GLU A 181 20.40 10.32 23.24
N ILE A 182 20.36 9.08 23.74
CA ILE A 182 20.32 8.78 25.18
C ILE A 182 21.51 9.39 25.91
N ILE A 183 22.71 9.19 25.36
CA ILE A 183 23.95 9.69 25.98
C ILE A 183 23.97 11.22 25.96
N LEU A 184 23.67 11.86 24.83
CA LEU A 184 23.66 13.32 24.72
C LEU A 184 22.63 13.94 25.68
N ASN A 185 21.42 13.37 25.75
CA ASN A 185 20.42 13.85 26.69
C ASN A 185 20.88 13.74 28.15
N ALA A 186 21.52 12.63 28.51
CA ALA A 186 22.06 12.44 29.86
C ALA A 186 23.08 13.54 30.21
N PHE A 187 23.91 13.95 29.26
CA PHE A 187 24.84 15.07 29.46
C PHE A 187 24.12 16.42 29.57
N VAL A 188 23.10 16.69 28.76
CA VAL A 188 22.33 17.94 28.81
C VAL A 188 21.62 18.08 30.16
N VAL A 189 20.99 17.02 30.63
CA VAL A 189 20.28 17.00 31.93
C VAL A 189 21.27 17.11 33.09
N TYR A 190 22.42 16.42 33.03
CA TYR A 190 23.44 16.50 34.07
C TYR A 190 24.00 17.92 34.21
N ARG A 191 24.34 18.58 33.07
CA ARG A 191 24.83 19.97 33.07
C ARG A 191 23.80 20.96 33.60
N LYS A 192 22.50 20.78 33.29
CA LYS A 192 21.42 21.59 33.88
C LYS A 192 21.41 21.51 35.40
N TYR A 193 21.71 20.33 35.94
CA TYR A 193 21.72 20.10 37.39
C TYR A 193 22.97 20.73 38.05
N GLU A 194 24.14 20.72 37.36
CA GLU A 194 25.41 21.20 37.90
C GLU A 194 25.57 22.72 37.78
N SER A 195 25.11 23.30 36.66
CA SER A 195 25.22 24.75 36.41
C SER A 195 24.06 25.20 35.51
N LEU A 196 23.20 26.08 36.00
CA LEU A 196 22.04 26.64 35.29
C LEU A 196 22.45 27.54 34.10
N ASP A 197 23.15 26.98 33.08
CA ASP A 197 23.33 27.64 31.80
C ASP A 197 22.09 27.40 30.91
N LEU A 198 21.17 28.37 30.96
CA LEU A 198 19.89 28.31 30.23
C LEU A 198 20.09 28.19 28.73
N VAL A 199 21.13 28.87 28.16
CA VAL A 199 21.38 28.83 26.71
C VAL A 199 21.85 27.44 26.29
N TYR A 200 22.78 26.84 27.06
CA TYR A 200 23.22 25.47 26.82
C TYR A 200 22.08 24.46 26.90
N TYR A 201 21.24 24.60 27.94
CA TYR A 201 20.07 23.71 28.12
C TYR A 201 19.06 23.85 27.00
N LEU A 202 18.67 25.06 26.59
CA LEU A 202 17.73 25.30 25.52
C LEU A 202 18.23 24.78 24.17
N SER A 203 19.52 25.04 23.86
CA SER A 203 20.12 24.55 22.62
C SER A 203 20.19 23.02 22.58
N GLY A 204 20.54 22.37 23.68
CA GLY A 204 20.59 20.94 23.81
C GLY A 204 19.18 20.29 23.70
N SER A 205 18.19 20.89 24.37
CA SER A 205 16.79 20.42 24.28
C SER A 205 16.22 20.56 22.87
N LEU A 206 16.50 21.69 22.19
CA LEU A 206 16.08 21.89 20.80
C LEU A 206 16.73 20.86 19.87
N THR A 207 18.02 20.60 20.05
CA THR A 207 18.75 19.57 19.30
C THR A 207 18.14 18.19 19.50
N ASN A 208 17.82 17.80 20.74
CA ASN A 208 17.16 16.53 21.07
C ASN A 208 15.79 16.42 20.39
N ILE A 209 14.98 17.48 20.39
CA ILE A 209 13.68 17.50 19.71
C ILE A 209 13.83 17.28 18.21
N ILE A 210 14.76 18.01 17.56
CA ILE A 210 15.01 17.88 16.13
C ILE A 210 15.52 16.48 15.80
N CYS A 211 16.45 15.92 16.58
CA CYS A 211 16.97 14.57 16.40
C CYS A 211 15.86 13.52 16.52
N SER A 212 15.06 13.58 17.60
CA SER A 212 13.95 12.63 17.82
C SER A 212 12.91 12.66 16.71
N ILE A 213 12.51 13.85 16.26
CA ILE A 213 11.58 14.01 15.13
C ILE A 213 12.21 13.43 13.86
N SER A 214 13.49 13.74 13.58
CA SER A 214 14.19 13.24 12.40
C SER A 214 14.28 11.71 12.39
N VAL A 215 14.59 11.10 13.53
CA VAL A 215 14.63 9.63 13.67
C VAL A 215 13.28 9.02 13.35
N LEU A 216 12.18 9.57 13.91
CA LEU A 216 10.84 9.07 13.62
C LEU A 216 10.46 9.24 12.15
N VAL A 217 10.76 10.40 11.55
CA VAL A 217 10.48 10.65 10.12
C VAL A 217 11.23 9.68 9.23
N ILE A 218 12.54 9.48 9.45
CA ILE A 218 13.36 8.54 8.69
C ILE A 218 12.82 7.12 8.86
N GLN A 219 12.54 6.71 10.09
CA GLN A 219 12.03 5.37 10.42
C GLN A 219 10.72 5.05 9.69
N PHE A 220 9.77 5.97 9.70
CA PHE A 220 8.48 5.78 9.03
C PHE A 220 8.54 6.01 7.52
N SER A 221 9.41 6.88 7.02
CA SER A 221 9.65 7.03 5.58
C SER A 221 10.18 5.74 4.96
N LEU A 222 11.10 5.04 5.65
CA LEU A 222 11.63 3.74 5.22
C LEU A 222 10.52 2.66 5.16
N LEU A 223 9.61 2.67 6.13
CA LEU A 223 8.47 1.75 6.13
C LEU A 223 7.52 2.05 4.95
N LEU A 224 7.23 3.33 4.71
CA LEU A 224 6.32 3.77 3.63
C LEU A 224 6.93 3.52 2.24
N SER A 225 8.19 3.85 2.03
CA SER A 225 8.89 3.61 0.75
C SER A 225 8.84 2.14 0.36
N LYS A 226 9.03 1.26 1.34
CA LYS A 226 8.95 -0.18 1.10
C LYS A 226 7.55 -0.64 0.69
N SER A 227 6.52 -0.16 1.35
CA SER A 227 5.12 -0.48 0.97
C SER A 227 4.84 -0.07 -0.47
N LEU A 228 5.36 1.10 -0.87
CA LEU A 228 5.22 1.61 -2.23
C LEU A 228 6.00 0.76 -3.27
N GLU A 229 7.22 0.34 -2.91
CA GLU A 229 8.03 -0.57 -3.77
C GLU A 229 7.33 -1.91 -3.99
N ASP A 230 6.77 -2.50 -2.94
CA ASP A 230 6.05 -3.78 -3.02
C ASP A 230 4.77 -3.63 -3.88
N GLU A 231 4.02 -2.53 -3.76
CA GLU A 231 2.86 -2.22 -4.62
C GLU A 231 3.29 -2.02 -6.09
N LEU A 232 4.35 -1.26 -6.34
CA LEU A 232 4.91 -1.07 -7.69
C LEU A 232 5.40 -2.38 -8.31
N ALA A 233 5.98 -3.27 -7.51
CA ALA A 233 6.43 -4.58 -8.00
C ALA A 233 5.26 -5.44 -8.49
N VAL A 234 4.12 -5.42 -7.77
CA VAL A 234 2.89 -6.11 -8.18
C VAL A 234 2.34 -5.53 -9.48
N VAL A 235 2.22 -4.21 -9.58
CA VAL A 235 1.74 -3.53 -10.79
C VAL A 235 2.64 -3.85 -12.00
N ASN A 236 3.97 -3.79 -11.82
CA ASN A 236 4.92 -4.12 -12.87
C ASN A 236 4.85 -5.60 -13.30
N GLN A 237 4.58 -6.52 -12.37
CA GLN A 237 4.38 -7.92 -12.68
C GLN A 237 3.13 -8.14 -13.53
N MET A 238 2.03 -7.48 -13.18
CA MET A 238 0.77 -7.53 -13.94
C MET A 238 0.96 -6.97 -15.34
N TRP A 239 1.62 -5.82 -15.48
CA TRP A 239 1.96 -5.24 -16.78
C TRP A 239 2.74 -6.21 -17.66
N ARG A 240 3.79 -6.85 -17.12
CA ARG A 240 4.58 -7.84 -17.87
C ARG A 240 3.75 -9.05 -18.30
N GLN A 241 2.77 -9.45 -17.49
CA GLN A 241 1.87 -10.55 -17.83
C GLN A 241 0.93 -10.17 -18.97
N GLU A 242 0.35 -8.96 -18.96
CA GLU A 242 -0.48 -8.44 -20.06
C GLU A 242 0.32 -8.35 -21.37
N GLN A 243 1.55 -7.84 -21.32
CA GLN A 243 2.43 -7.79 -22.49
C GLN A 243 2.70 -9.18 -23.08
N ARG A 244 2.95 -10.17 -22.23
CA ARG A 244 3.15 -11.56 -22.68
C ARG A 244 1.87 -12.14 -23.30
N GLN A 245 0.72 -11.87 -22.70
CA GLN A 245 -0.57 -12.34 -23.20
C GLN A 245 -0.83 -11.76 -24.60
N TYR A 246 -0.62 -10.46 -24.79
CA TYR A 246 -0.71 -9.83 -26.11
C TYR A 246 0.21 -10.49 -27.13
N GLN A 247 1.47 -10.75 -26.78
CA GLN A 247 2.42 -11.36 -27.71
C GLN A 247 2.00 -12.78 -28.11
N ILE A 248 1.54 -13.59 -27.15
CA ILE A 248 1.05 -14.96 -27.39
C ILE A 248 -0.19 -14.91 -28.30
N SER A 249 -1.15 -14.03 -28.02
CA SER A 249 -2.36 -13.88 -28.83
C SER A 249 -2.00 -13.46 -30.26
N LYS A 250 -1.07 -12.51 -30.42
CA LYS A 250 -0.58 -12.07 -31.73
C LYS A 250 0.01 -13.25 -32.52
N GLU A 251 0.94 -13.98 -31.93
CA GLU A 251 1.58 -15.14 -32.57
C GLU A 251 0.56 -16.24 -32.95
N THR A 252 -0.43 -16.47 -32.08
CA THR A 252 -1.50 -17.43 -32.31
C THR A 252 -2.38 -17.02 -33.50
N ILE A 253 -2.80 -15.76 -33.55
CA ILE A 253 -3.62 -15.24 -34.65
C ILE A 253 -2.84 -15.26 -35.98
N ASP A 254 -1.56 -14.85 -35.96
CA ASP A 254 -0.71 -14.91 -37.14
C ASP A 254 -0.57 -16.36 -37.65
N LEU A 255 -0.43 -17.34 -36.75
CA LEU A 255 -0.38 -18.77 -37.10
C LEU A 255 -1.71 -19.26 -37.69
N ILE A 256 -2.85 -18.88 -37.10
CA ILE A 256 -4.19 -19.22 -37.62
C ILE A 256 -4.36 -18.67 -39.02
N ASN A 257 -4.04 -17.38 -39.24
CA ASN A 257 -4.14 -16.75 -40.56
C ASN A 257 -3.30 -17.46 -41.60
N MET A 258 -2.05 -17.83 -41.30
CA MET A 258 -1.17 -18.58 -42.17
C MET A 258 -1.76 -19.94 -42.51
N LYS A 259 -2.28 -20.68 -41.52
CA LYS A 259 -2.91 -22.00 -41.73
C LYS A 259 -4.19 -21.91 -42.56
N CYS A 260 -5.03 -20.91 -42.33
CA CYS A 260 -6.23 -20.67 -43.13
C CYS A 260 -5.89 -20.38 -44.60
N HIS A 261 -4.86 -19.55 -44.82
CA HIS A 261 -4.37 -19.28 -46.16
C HIS A 261 -3.88 -20.57 -46.87
N ASP A 262 -3.08 -21.39 -46.18
CA ASP A 262 -2.58 -22.67 -46.72
C ASP A 262 -3.72 -23.65 -47.03
N MET A 263 -4.73 -23.74 -46.16
CA MET A 263 -5.92 -24.59 -46.37
C MET A 263 -6.72 -24.14 -47.58
N LYS A 264 -6.96 -22.81 -47.74
CA LYS A 264 -7.61 -22.27 -48.94
C LYS A 264 -6.88 -22.65 -50.22
N HIS A 265 -5.56 -22.52 -50.21
CA HIS A 265 -4.75 -22.90 -51.36
C HIS A 265 -4.83 -24.39 -51.68
N GLN A 266 -4.85 -25.25 -50.65
CA GLN A 266 -5.03 -26.71 -50.82
C GLN A 266 -6.42 -27.05 -51.38
N ILE A 267 -7.50 -26.46 -50.82
CA ILE A 267 -8.87 -26.65 -51.32
C ILE A 267 -8.97 -26.23 -52.81
N HIS A 268 -8.43 -25.06 -53.16
CA HIS A 268 -8.42 -24.61 -54.55
C HIS A 268 -7.64 -25.51 -55.46
N THR A 269 -6.58 -26.14 -54.97
CA THR A 269 -5.81 -27.11 -55.76
C THR A 269 -6.54 -28.43 -55.96
N ILE A 270 -7.20 -28.92 -54.89
CA ILE A 270 -8.00 -30.15 -54.90
C ILE A 270 -9.25 -29.96 -55.76
N SER A 271 -9.90 -28.81 -55.74
CA SER A 271 -11.09 -28.50 -56.56
C SER A 271 -10.78 -28.53 -58.07
N LYS A 272 -9.55 -28.28 -58.46
CA LYS A 272 -9.13 -28.36 -59.86
C LYS A 272 -8.76 -29.77 -60.35
N GLN A 273 -8.47 -30.70 -59.43
CA GLN A 273 -7.94 -32.01 -59.73
C GLN A 273 -8.92 -33.17 -59.59
N ALA A 274 -10.00 -33.01 -58.83
CA ALA A 274 -10.98 -34.07 -58.54
C ALA A 274 -12.40 -33.62 -58.83
N ALA A 275 -13.26 -34.55 -59.28
CA ALA A 275 -14.71 -34.36 -59.38
C ALA A 275 -15.32 -34.46 -57.96
N ILE A 276 -15.11 -33.43 -57.18
CA ILE A 276 -15.66 -33.31 -55.82
C ILE A 276 -17.06 -32.64 -55.91
N ASP A 277 -17.99 -33.08 -55.08
CA ASP A 277 -19.30 -32.46 -54.95
C ASP A 277 -19.18 -30.97 -54.65
N PRO A 278 -19.72 -30.08 -55.50
CA PRO A 278 -19.70 -28.65 -55.29
C PRO A 278 -20.28 -28.20 -53.93
N ALA A 279 -21.19 -28.99 -53.35
CA ALA A 279 -21.77 -28.70 -52.03
C ALA A 279 -20.78 -28.92 -50.88
N ALA A 280 -20.01 -30.02 -50.93
CA ALA A 280 -18.95 -30.29 -49.94
C ALA A 280 -17.80 -29.27 -49.99
N LEU A 281 -17.44 -28.80 -51.21
CA LEU A 281 -16.46 -27.73 -51.39
C LEU A 281 -16.93 -26.40 -50.79
N ARG A 282 -18.18 -26.02 -51.00
CA ARG A 282 -18.76 -24.82 -50.39
C ARG A 282 -18.80 -24.89 -48.87
N GLU A 283 -19.19 -26.02 -48.27
CA GLU A 283 -19.19 -26.24 -46.83
C GLU A 283 -17.78 -26.12 -46.22
N MET A 284 -16.74 -26.65 -46.92
CA MET A 284 -15.35 -26.46 -46.51
C MET A 284 -14.89 -25.02 -46.64
N GLU A 285 -15.23 -24.33 -47.73
CA GLU A 285 -14.91 -22.91 -47.94
C GLU A 285 -15.63 -22.02 -46.90
N GLU A 286 -16.89 -22.30 -46.59
CA GLU A 286 -17.64 -21.60 -45.54
C GLU A 286 -17.03 -21.81 -44.16
N THR A 287 -16.61 -23.05 -43.85
CA THR A 287 -15.96 -23.35 -42.56
C THR A 287 -14.64 -22.59 -42.41
N ILE A 288 -13.85 -22.47 -43.48
CA ILE A 288 -12.59 -21.72 -43.46
C ILE A 288 -12.86 -20.21 -43.52
N SER A 289 -13.90 -19.77 -44.22
CA SER A 289 -14.26 -18.35 -44.28
C SER A 289 -14.65 -17.76 -42.92
N ILE A 290 -15.12 -18.58 -42.01
CA ILE A 290 -15.35 -18.19 -40.60
C ILE A 290 -14.03 -17.70 -39.95
N TYR A 291 -12.93 -18.35 -40.23
CA TYR A 291 -11.60 -17.94 -39.74
C TYR A 291 -10.99 -16.79 -40.56
N ASP A 292 -11.42 -16.60 -41.81
CA ASP A 292 -10.93 -15.53 -42.72
C ASP A 292 -11.75 -14.22 -42.57
N SER A 293 -12.93 -14.30 -41.95
CA SER A 293 -13.75 -13.13 -41.57
C SER A 293 -13.16 -12.41 -40.36
N ILE A 294 -11.86 -12.64 -40.07
CA ILE A 294 -11.13 -11.91 -39.07
C ILE A 294 -11.28 -10.42 -39.36
N VAL A 295 -11.81 -9.73 -38.39
CA VAL A 295 -12.10 -8.30 -38.37
C VAL A 295 -10.93 -7.52 -38.94
N LYS A 296 -11.17 -6.71 -39.96
CA LYS A 296 -10.20 -5.77 -40.51
C LYS A 296 -10.64 -4.36 -40.21
N THR A 297 -10.23 -3.87 -39.05
CA THR A 297 -10.54 -2.48 -38.61
C THR A 297 -9.51 -1.46 -39.10
N GLY A 298 -8.38 -1.94 -39.66
CA GLY A 298 -7.21 -1.13 -40.00
C GLY A 298 -6.20 -0.98 -38.85
N ASN A 299 -6.42 -1.66 -37.72
CA ASN A 299 -5.49 -1.69 -36.59
C ASN A 299 -5.23 -3.13 -36.16
N GLN A 300 -3.98 -3.60 -36.31
CA GLN A 300 -3.61 -4.99 -36.04
C GLN A 300 -3.90 -5.44 -34.60
N ALA A 301 -3.66 -4.59 -33.61
CA ALA A 301 -3.90 -4.94 -32.21
C ALA A 301 -5.40 -5.08 -31.89
N LEU A 302 -6.23 -4.21 -32.47
CA LEU A 302 -7.67 -4.29 -32.36
C LEU A 302 -8.21 -5.53 -33.08
N ASP A 303 -7.69 -5.82 -34.28
CA ASP A 303 -8.08 -7.01 -35.06
C ASP A 303 -7.80 -8.31 -34.30
N ILE A 304 -6.63 -8.41 -33.63
CA ILE A 304 -6.24 -9.57 -32.82
C ILE A 304 -7.23 -9.78 -31.67
N ILE A 305 -7.51 -8.75 -30.86
CA ILE A 305 -8.37 -8.91 -29.70
C ILE A 305 -9.84 -9.17 -30.08
N LEU A 306 -10.34 -8.50 -31.13
CA LEU A 306 -11.68 -8.73 -31.62
C LEU A 306 -11.83 -10.15 -32.20
N ALA A 307 -10.83 -10.66 -32.92
CA ALA A 307 -10.85 -12.03 -33.41
C ALA A 307 -10.87 -13.05 -32.26
N GLU A 308 -10.00 -12.89 -31.28
CA GLU A 308 -9.95 -13.75 -30.08
C GLU A 308 -11.30 -13.79 -29.35
N LYS A 309 -11.87 -12.63 -29.07
CA LYS A 309 -13.13 -12.53 -28.34
C LYS A 309 -14.34 -12.96 -29.16
N SER A 310 -14.33 -12.73 -30.48
CA SER A 310 -15.40 -13.21 -31.39
C SER A 310 -15.46 -14.73 -31.44
N LEU A 311 -14.31 -15.41 -31.52
CA LEU A 311 -14.26 -16.88 -31.46
C LEU A 311 -14.82 -17.43 -30.13
N TYR A 312 -14.46 -16.77 -29.02
CA TYR A 312 -14.99 -17.15 -27.72
C TYR A 312 -16.51 -16.91 -27.62
N CYS A 313 -17.01 -15.78 -28.12
CA CYS A 313 -18.41 -15.42 -28.14
C CYS A 313 -19.23 -16.43 -28.96
N GLN A 314 -18.77 -16.77 -30.16
CA GLN A 314 -19.41 -17.75 -31.04
C GLN A 314 -19.56 -19.11 -30.36
N LYS A 315 -18.49 -19.61 -29.72
CA LYS A 315 -18.51 -20.88 -28.98
C LYS A 315 -19.53 -20.90 -27.83
N ASN A 316 -19.81 -19.75 -27.23
CA ASN A 316 -20.71 -19.63 -26.08
C ASN A 316 -22.09 -19.05 -26.41
N GLY A 317 -22.45 -18.96 -27.70
CA GLY A 317 -23.75 -18.44 -28.14
C GLY A 317 -23.97 -16.97 -27.80
N ILE A 318 -22.91 -16.15 -27.82
CA ILE A 318 -22.94 -14.71 -27.59
C ILE A 318 -22.86 -14.01 -28.94
N PHE A 319 -23.81 -13.12 -29.24
CA PHE A 319 -23.76 -12.28 -30.43
C PHE A 319 -22.92 -11.02 -30.14
N ILE A 320 -21.86 -10.84 -30.91
CA ILE A 320 -21.03 -9.63 -30.84
C ILE A 320 -21.12 -8.86 -32.16
N SER A 321 -21.40 -7.56 -32.10
CA SER A 321 -21.41 -6.66 -33.24
C SER A 321 -20.40 -5.53 -33.00
N TYR A 322 -19.68 -5.14 -34.04
CA TYR A 322 -18.74 -4.04 -33.97
C TYR A 322 -18.79 -3.16 -35.21
N MET A 323 -18.68 -1.86 -34.97
CA MET A 323 -18.48 -0.83 -35.99
C MET A 323 -17.23 -0.05 -35.59
N ALA A 324 -16.10 -0.32 -36.21
CA ALA A 324 -14.82 0.17 -35.73
C ALA A 324 -13.96 0.77 -36.87
N ASP A 325 -13.57 2.03 -36.69
CA ASP A 325 -12.50 2.68 -37.45
C ASP A 325 -11.20 2.57 -36.65
N GLY A 326 -10.51 1.42 -36.81
CA GLY A 326 -9.30 1.11 -36.03
C GLY A 326 -8.09 1.92 -36.42
N GLU A 327 -8.04 2.49 -37.64
CA GLU A 327 -6.94 3.38 -38.06
C GLU A 327 -6.81 4.60 -37.13
N LYS A 328 -7.92 5.05 -36.55
CA LYS A 328 -7.95 6.16 -35.59
C LYS A 328 -7.29 5.86 -34.23
N LEU A 329 -6.98 4.59 -33.97
CA LEU A 329 -6.25 4.15 -32.77
C LEU A 329 -4.72 4.11 -32.97
N SER A 330 -4.21 4.52 -34.12
CA SER A 330 -2.77 4.44 -34.46
C SER A 330 -1.83 5.22 -33.52
N PHE A 331 -2.36 6.18 -32.75
CA PHE A 331 -1.63 6.93 -31.73
C PHE A 331 -1.42 6.13 -30.42
N MET A 332 -2.14 5.03 -30.23
CA MET A 332 -2.01 4.16 -29.06
C MET A 332 -1.05 3.02 -29.32
N SER A 333 -0.34 2.57 -28.28
CA SER A 333 0.47 1.34 -28.38
C SER A 333 -0.42 0.11 -28.57
N GLY A 334 0.06 -0.88 -29.34
CA GLY A 334 -0.71 -2.10 -29.59
C GLY A 334 -1.06 -2.88 -28.32
N SER A 335 -0.18 -2.86 -27.32
CA SER A 335 -0.45 -3.49 -26.02
C SER A 335 -1.52 -2.76 -25.22
N ASP A 336 -1.55 -1.43 -25.26
CA ASP A 336 -2.59 -0.67 -24.56
C ASP A 336 -3.97 -0.86 -25.22
N ILE A 337 -4.02 -0.93 -26.57
CA ILE A 337 -5.24 -1.29 -27.30
C ILE A 337 -5.71 -2.69 -26.89
N TYR A 338 -4.81 -3.68 -26.89
CA TYR A 338 -5.14 -5.04 -26.53
C TYR A 338 -5.66 -5.14 -25.10
N SER A 339 -5.01 -4.49 -24.13
CA SER A 339 -5.43 -4.46 -22.73
C SER A 339 -6.75 -3.73 -22.53
N LEU A 340 -6.94 -2.55 -23.15
CA LEU A 340 -8.16 -1.75 -23.05
C LEU A 340 -9.39 -2.52 -23.55
N PHE A 341 -9.33 -3.00 -24.80
CA PHE A 341 -10.42 -3.75 -25.41
C PHE A 341 -10.59 -5.13 -24.82
N GLY A 342 -9.51 -5.78 -24.38
CA GLY A 342 -9.56 -7.05 -23.65
C GLY A 342 -10.36 -6.95 -22.36
N ASN A 343 -10.02 -5.99 -21.49
CA ASN A 343 -10.74 -5.75 -20.24
C ASN A 343 -12.20 -5.33 -20.48
N MET A 344 -12.45 -4.49 -21.48
CA MET A 344 -13.79 -4.05 -21.84
C MET A 344 -14.67 -5.23 -22.28
N LEU A 345 -14.17 -6.06 -23.20
CA LEU A 345 -14.91 -7.21 -23.75
C LEU A 345 -15.03 -8.34 -22.73
N ASP A 346 -14.03 -8.60 -21.91
CA ASP A 346 -14.09 -9.61 -20.85
C ASP A 346 -15.16 -9.27 -19.80
N ASN A 347 -15.29 -8.00 -19.43
CA ASN A 347 -16.36 -7.53 -18.53
C ASN A 347 -17.75 -7.76 -19.17
N ALA A 348 -17.91 -7.39 -20.44
CA ALA A 348 -19.17 -7.60 -21.16
C ALA A 348 -19.52 -9.10 -21.29
N ILE A 349 -18.57 -9.93 -21.72
CA ILE A 349 -18.73 -11.39 -21.88
C ILE A 349 -19.13 -12.04 -20.55
N GLN A 350 -18.41 -11.73 -19.46
CA GLN A 350 -18.70 -12.29 -18.13
C GLN A 350 -20.10 -11.93 -17.63
N THR A 351 -20.61 -10.79 -18.05
CA THR A 351 -21.95 -10.33 -17.69
C THR A 351 -23.01 -11.05 -18.52
N VAL A 352 -22.89 -11.04 -19.84
CA VAL A 352 -23.94 -11.59 -20.72
C VAL A 352 -24.00 -13.13 -20.74
N ILE A 353 -22.90 -13.83 -20.45
CA ILE A 353 -22.88 -15.30 -20.43
C ILE A 353 -23.85 -15.89 -19.39
N GLN A 354 -24.18 -15.13 -18.35
CA GLN A 354 -25.11 -15.52 -17.29
C GLN A 354 -26.58 -15.25 -17.65
N LEU A 355 -26.86 -14.56 -18.78
CA LEU A 355 -28.18 -14.18 -19.20
C LEU A 355 -28.80 -15.25 -20.12
N GLU A 356 -30.10 -15.10 -20.38
CA GLU A 356 -30.81 -15.84 -21.42
C GLU A 356 -30.21 -15.58 -22.80
N GLN A 357 -30.36 -16.52 -23.72
CA GLN A 357 -29.65 -16.52 -24.99
C GLN A 357 -29.98 -15.30 -25.87
N ASP A 358 -31.20 -14.81 -25.83
CA ASP A 358 -31.71 -13.65 -26.55
C ASP A 358 -31.08 -12.31 -26.05
N LYS A 359 -30.58 -12.29 -24.79
CA LYS A 359 -29.91 -11.14 -24.15
C LYS A 359 -28.39 -11.21 -24.20
N ARG A 360 -27.82 -12.26 -24.81
CA ARG A 360 -26.36 -12.40 -24.96
C ARG A 360 -25.84 -11.59 -26.14
N VAL A 361 -25.94 -10.28 -26.02
CA VAL A 361 -25.57 -9.33 -27.07
C VAL A 361 -24.54 -8.33 -26.53
N ILE A 362 -23.49 -8.12 -27.31
CA ILE A 362 -22.45 -7.13 -27.04
C ILE A 362 -22.30 -6.26 -28.29
N GLY A 363 -22.34 -4.95 -28.12
CA GLY A 363 -22.05 -4.00 -29.18
C GLY A 363 -20.83 -3.17 -28.87
N VAL A 364 -19.98 -2.95 -29.88
CA VAL A 364 -18.79 -2.06 -29.77
C VAL A 364 -18.81 -1.09 -30.94
N THR A 365 -18.67 0.19 -30.63
CA THR A 365 -18.59 1.24 -31.65
C THR A 365 -17.36 2.10 -31.41
N ILE A 366 -16.56 2.30 -32.44
CA ILE A 366 -15.39 3.18 -32.45
C ILE A 366 -15.52 4.13 -33.62
N ARG A 367 -15.66 5.42 -33.33
CA ARG A 367 -15.79 6.45 -34.36
C ARG A 367 -15.12 7.76 -33.97
N ALA A 368 -14.61 8.47 -34.93
CA ALA A 368 -14.12 9.83 -34.74
C ALA A 368 -15.29 10.83 -34.81
N GLU A 369 -15.37 11.71 -33.82
CA GLU A 369 -16.31 12.82 -33.74
C GLU A 369 -15.54 14.13 -33.57
N GLY A 370 -15.25 14.81 -34.68
CA GLY A 370 -14.37 15.97 -34.70
C GLY A 370 -12.93 15.60 -34.28
N GLU A 371 -12.43 16.24 -33.23
CA GLU A 371 -11.10 16.00 -32.68
C GLU A 371 -11.08 14.91 -31.58
N LEU A 372 -12.20 14.25 -31.35
CA LEU A 372 -12.32 13.20 -30.34
C LEU A 372 -12.57 11.84 -31.01
N LEU A 373 -11.97 10.80 -30.43
CA LEU A 373 -12.30 9.41 -30.71
C LEU A 373 -13.27 8.93 -29.63
N SER A 374 -14.47 8.55 -30.04
CA SER A 374 -15.48 7.95 -29.18
C SER A 374 -15.42 6.44 -29.29
N ILE A 375 -15.24 5.76 -28.17
CA ILE A 375 -15.32 4.31 -28.03
C ILE A 375 -16.48 4.00 -27.10
N ASN A 376 -17.47 3.27 -27.58
CA ASN A 376 -18.62 2.84 -26.78
C ASN A 376 -18.73 1.32 -26.81
N SER A 377 -18.96 0.73 -25.65
CA SER A 377 -19.35 -0.68 -25.52
C SER A 377 -20.64 -0.76 -24.73
N HIS A 378 -21.60 -1.56 -25.24
CA HIS A 378 -22.84 -1.80 -24.53
C HIS A 378 -23.19 -3.28 -24.50
N ASN A 379 -23.82 -3.71 -23.39
CA ASN A 379 -24.29 -5.06 -23.20
C ASN A 379 -25.45 -5.12 -22.23
N TYR A 380 -26.27 -6.17 -22.32
CA TYR A 380 -27.30 -6.42 -21.30
C TYR A 380 -26.67 -6.85 -19.97
N TYR A 381 -27.37 -6.53 -18.87
CA TYR A 381 -27.01 -7.00 -17.53
C TYR A 381 -28.27 -7.34 -16.71
N SER A 382 -28.10 -8.08 -15.60
CA SER A 382 -29.16 -8.35 -14.63
C SER A 382 -28.69 -8.03 -13.21
N GLY A 383 -29.62 -7.60 -12.35
CA GLY A 383 -29.35 -7.21 -10.97
C GLY A 383 -28.91 -5.76 -10.82
N ASP A 384 -28.45 -5.39 -9.61
CA ASP A 384 -28.03 -4.03 -9.28
C ASP A 384 -26.54 -3.83 -9.51
N VAL A 385 -26.18 -2.80 -10.26
CA VAL A 385 -24.80 -2.34 -10.40
C VAL A 385 -24.51 -1.26 -9.37
N ARG A 386 -23.66 -1.58 -8.39
CA ARG A 386 -23.21 -0.58 -7.41
C ARG A 386 -22.11 0.27 -8.02
N MET A 387 -22.27 1.61 -7.93
CA MET A 387 -21.29 2.58 -8.38
C MET A 387 -20.66 3.28 -7.16
N GLU A 388 -19.34 3.33 -7.06
CA GLU A 388 -18.61 4.13 -6.08
C GLU A 388 -17.68 5.10 -6.83
N HIS A 389 -17.82 6.38 -6.57
CA HIS A 389 -17.06 7.43 -7.26
C HIS A 389 -17.15 7.38 -8.81
N GLY A 390 -18.31 6.96 -9.34
CA GLY A 390 -18.52 6.83 -10.79
C GLY A 390 -17.93 5.55 -11.43
N LEU A 391 -17.34 4.65 -10.64
CA LEU A 391 -16.80 3.38 -11.10
C LEU A 391 -17.66 2.21 -10.62
N PRO A 392 -17.87 1.16 -11.44
CA PRO A 392 -18.60 -0.03 -11.03
C PRO A 392 -17.79 -0.82 -9.99
N VAL A 393 -18.45 -1.17 -8.87
CA VAL A 393 -17.87 -2.01 -7.82
C VAL A 393 -18.17 -3.47 -8.11
N THR A 394 -17.14 -4.31 -8.08
CA THR A 394 -17.30 -5.74 -8.31
C THR A 394 -18.14 -6.39 -7.21
N SER A 395 -19.11 -7.20 -7.59
CA SER A 395 -19.96 -7.98 -6.68
C SER A 395 -19.34 -9.32 -6.24
N LYS A 396 -18.13 -9.66 -6.70
CA LYS A 396 -17.48 -10.95 -6.42
C LYS A 396 -16.69 -10.93 -5.12
N GLU A 397 -16.79 -12.01 -4.33
CA GLU A 397 -16.17 -12.17 -3.01
C GLU A 397 -14.63 -12.14 -3.00
N ASP A 398 -13.98 -12.36 -4.13
CA ASP A 398 -12.52 -12.42 -4.25
C ASP A 398 -11.91 -11.03 -4.56
N LYS A 399 -11.81 -10.20 -3.51
CA LYS A 399 -11.33 -8.83 -3.58
C LYS A 399 -9.87 -8.67 -4.03
N ASN A 400 -9.09 -9.74 -4.06
CA ASN A 400 -7.65 -9.66 -4.35
C ASN A 400 -7.31 -9.79 -5.84
N TYR A 401 -8.23 -10.27 -6.70
CA TYR A 401 -7.99 -10.46 -8.13
C TYR A 401 -8.98 -9.73 -9.04
N HIS A 402 -10.10 -9.19 -8.51
CA HIS A 402 -11.14 -8.54 -9.30
C HIS A 402 -11.20 -7.03 -8.97
N GLY A 403 -11.34 -6.20 -9.99
CA GLY A 403 -11.28 -4.74 -9.90
C GLY A 403 -10.08 -4.12 -10.62
N PHE A 404 -9.10 -4.95 -11.03
CA PHE A 404 -7.94 -4.47 -11.78
C PHE A 404 -8.29 -4.10 -13.23
N GLY A 405 -9.23 -4.80 -13.88
CA GLY A 405 -9.63 -4.52 -15.25
C GLY A 405 -10.19 -3.10 -15.43
N VAL A 406 -11.07 -2.66 -14.54
CA VAL A 406 -11.61 -1.28 -14.56
C VAL A 406 -10.50 -0.27 -14.30
N LYS A 407 -9.64 -0.52 -13.31
CA LYS A 407 -8.50 0.36 -13.00
C LYS A 407 -7.50 0.44 -14.15
N SER A 408 -7.20 -0.70 -14.81
CA SER A 408 -6.34 -0.75 -16.00
C SER A 408 -6.94 0.09 -17.13
N MET A 409 -8.24 -0.03 -17.41
CA MET A 409 -8.91 0.79 -18.42
C MET A 409 -8.81 2.28 -18.10
N VAL A 410 -9.07 2.69 -16.84
CA VAL A 410 -8.94 4.09 -16.40
C VAL A 410 -7.52 4.60 -16.61
N MET A 411 -6.51 3.86 -16.15
CA MET A 411 -5.09 4.24 -16.29
C MET A 411 -4.68 4.39 -17.76
N ILE A 412 -5.13 3.47 -18.64
CA ILE A 412 -4.84 3.56 -20.07
C ILE A 412 -5.49 4.80 -20.67
N VAL A 413 -6.77 5.03 -20.38
CA VAL A 413 -7.50 6.19 -20.92
C VAL A 413 -6.88 7.50 -20.45
N GLU A 414 -6.52 7.62 -19.16
CA GLU A 414 -5.83 8.78 -18.60
C GLU A 414 -4.45 9.01 -19.22
N LYS A 415 -3.69 7.94 -19.49
CA LYS A 415 -2.39 7.99 -20.18
C LYS A 415 -2.48 8.70 -21.52
N TYR A 416 -3.60 8.55 -22.23
CA TYR A 416 -3.85 9.18 -23.53
C TYR A 416 -4.69 10.48 -23.42
N GLY A 417 -4.83 11.04 -22.21
CA GLY A 417 -5.53 12.30 -21.97
C GLY A 417 -7.04 12.23 -22.17
N GLY A 418 -7.62 11.03 -22.10
CA GLY A 418 -9.03 10.78 -22.31
C GLY A 418 -9.85 10.74 -21.03
N THR A 419 -11.14 10.49 -21.19
CA THR A 419 -12.11 10.27 -20.11
C THR A 419 -12.87 8.97 -20.33
N ILE A 420 -13.19 8.27 -19.24
CA ILE A 420 -14.00 7.06 -19.24
C ILE A 420 -15.19 7.24 -18.31
N SER A 421 -16.36 6.79 -18.74
CA SER A 421 -17.58 6.82 -17.95
C SER A 421 -18.37 5.53 -18.10
N PHE A 422 -19.10 5.20 -17.05
CA PHE A 422 -19.93 3.99 -16.97
C PHE A 422 -21.35 4.41 -16.65
N ASP A 423 -22.32 3.83 -17.34
CA ASP A 423 -23.75 4.04 -17.11
C ASP A 423 -24.50 2.71 -17.16
N ALA A 424 -25.44 2.52 -16.24
CA ALA A 424 -26.24 1.31 -16.13
C ALA A 424 -27.70 1.69 -15.98
N ARG A 425 -28.47 1.65 -17.09
CA ARG A 425 -29.91 2.00 -17.14
C ARG A 425 -30.64 1.03 -18.04
N ASP A 426 -31.88 0.79 -17.75
CA ASP A 426 -32.78 -0.03 -18.58
C ASP A 426 -32.22 -1.42 -18.93
N GLN A 427 -31.54 -2.06 -17.99
CA GLN A 427 -30.83 -3.35 -18.18
C GLN A 427 -29.71 -3.31 -19.24
N ILE A 428 -29.26 -2.14 -19.63
CA ILE A 428 -28.12 -1.95 -20.54
C ILE A 428 -26.99 -1.27 -19.77
N PHE A 429 -25.84 -1.92 -19.77
CA PHE A 429 -24.59 -1.36 -19.25
C PHE A 429 -23.83 -0.72 -20.40
N ASN A 430 -23.50 0.55 -20.27
CA ASN A 430 -22.74 1.33 -21.24
C ASN A 430 -21.40 1.73 -20.64
N LEU A 431 -20.34 1.52 -21.41
CA LEU A 431 -19.01 2.01 -21.15
C LEU A 431 -18.66 2.98 -22.28
N ASN A 432 -18.34 4.23 -21.93
CA ASN A 432 -18.01 5.27 -22.88
C ASN A 432 -16.60 5.80 -22.62
N ILE A 433 -15.78 5.88 -23.66
CA ILE A 433 -14.43 6.45 -23.62
C ILE A 433 -14.35 7.54 -24.67
N LEU A 434 -13.77 8.66 -24.29
CA LEU A 434 -13.45 9.78 -25.20
C LEU A 434 -11.93 10.01 -25.13
N LEU A 435 -11.27 9.94 -26.29
CA LEU A 435 -9.83 10.18 -26.44
C LEU A 435 -9.60 11.34 -27.41
N PRO A 436 -8.69 12.28 -27.13
CA PRO A 436 -8.32 13.31 -28.07
C PRO A 436 -7.52 12.73 -29.24
N LEU A 437 -7.90 13.07 -30.47
CA LEU A 437 -7.18 12.65 -31.70
C LEU A 437 -5.95 13.53 -31.98
N SER A 438 -5.89 14.72 -31.37
CA SER A 438 -4.87 15.76 -31.64
C SER A 438 -3.71 15.80 -30.65
N SER A 439 -3.50 14.79 -29.85
CA SER A 439 -2.31 14.76 -29.00
C SER A 439 -1.08 14.33 -29.80
N GLY A 440 -0.46 15.28 -30.46
CA GLY A 440 0.94 15.17 -30.83
C GLY A 440 1.74 14.86 -29.56
N GLY A 441 2.28 13.64 -29.49
CA GLY A 441 2.85 13.09 -28.29
C GLY A 441 3.96 13.96 -27.68
N GLN A 442 3.79 14.25 -26.42
CA GLN A 442 4.93 14.28 -25.48
C GLN A 442 4.60 13.25 -24.41
N ALA A 443 5.20 12.08 -24.54
CA ALA A 443 5.34 11.14 -23.44
C ALA A 443 6.12 11.86 -22.33
N ILE A 444 5.52 12.00 -21.17
CA ILE A 444 6.18 12.39 -19.92
C ILE A 444 6.76 11.12 -19.29
#